data_c621041262975b78579d26071545b065
#
_entry.id   c621041262975b78579d26071545b065
#
_cell.length_a   1.000
_cell.length_b   1.000
_cell.length_c   1.000
_cell.angle_alpha   90.00
_cell.angle_beta   90.00
_cell.angle_gamma   90.00
#
_symmetry.space_group_name_H-M   'P 1'
#
loop_
_entity.id
_entity.type
_entity.pdbx_description
1 polymer ?
#
loop_
_entity_poly.entity_id
_entity_poly.type
_entity_poly.pdbx_seq_one_letter_code
_entity_poly.pdbx_strand_id
1 'polypeptide(L)'
;FAGIGLMGGAMMRDFAIVATAFEVHVDEAKKAGLVGVMALLLGTIIPFIVGASVAWSMGYKDAVAMTTIGAGAVTYIVGPVTGAAIGASSDLMALSIATGLIKAIMVMVGTPFVARMIGLDNPRSAMAFGGLMGTVSGVAGGLAATDPKLVPYGALTATFHTGIGCLVGPSILYLGMRALLG
;
A
#
# COMPACT_ATOMS: atom_id res chain seq x y z
N PHE A 1 -23.30 7.78 -14.83
CA PHE A 1 -22.07 8.61 -14.88
C PHE A 1 -21.06 8.28 -13.75
N ALA A 2 -21.50 7.75 -12.60
CA ALA A 2 -20.58 7.41 -11.49
C ALA A 2 -19.49 6.39 -11.87
N GLY A 3 -19.82 5.39 -12.71
CA GLY A 3 -18.86 4.39 -13.18
C GLY A 3 -17.75 4.97 -14.09
N ILE A 4 -18.07 5.98 -14.87
CA ILE A 4 -17.08 6.63 -15.75
C ILE A 4 -16.08 7.47 -14.92
N GLY A 5 -16.54 8.13 -13.85
CA GLY A 5 -15.67 8.85 -12.94
C GLY A 5 -14.69 7.94 -12.20
N LEU A 6 -15.15 6.77 -11.74
CA LEU A 6 -14.30 5.76 -11.09
C LEU A 6 -13.28 5.16 -12.06
N MET A 7 -13.69 4.81 -13.27
CA MET A 7 -12.77 4.29 -14.30
C MET A 7 -11.77 5.35 -14.77
N GLY A 8 -12.21 6.58 -15.00
CA GLY A 8 -11.32 7.68 -15.42
C GLY A 8 -10.26 7.99 -14.37
N GLY A 9 -10.63 8.05 -13.09
CA GLY A 9 -9.69 8.26 -11.98
C GLY A 9 -8.65 7.15 -11.85
N ALA A 10 -9.06 5.88 -12.02
CA ALA A 10 -8.15 4.76 -12.02
C ALA A 10 -7.16 4.81 -13.19
N MET A 11 -7.64 5.08 -14.41
CA MET A 11 -6.79 5.20 -15.59
C MET A 11 -5.77 6.34 -15.46
N MET A 12 -6.19 7.52 -15.01
CA MET A 12 -5.28 8.66 -14.81
C MET A 12 -4.20 8.36 -13.78
N ARG A 13 -4.56 7.68 -12.70
CA ARG A 13 -3.58 7.22 -11.70
C ARG A 13 -2.59 6.23 -12.31
N ASP A 14 -3.06 5.25 -13.09
CA ASP A 14 -2.21 4.23 -13.69
C ASP A 14 -1.28 4.86 -14.74
N PHE A 15 -1.75 5.84 -15.51
CA PHE A 15 -0.91 6.66 -16.39
C PHE A 15 0.15 7.43 -15.61
N ALA A 16 -0.19 8.05 -14.48
CA ALA A 16 0.77 8.77 -13.64
C ALA A 16 1.85 7.83 -13.09
N ILE A 17 1.48 6.60 -12.70
CA ILE A 17 2.42 5.57 -12.24
C ILE A 17 3.38 5.18 -13.37
N VAL A 18 2.87 4.91 -14.57
CA VAL A 18 3.69 4.58 -15.74
C VAL A 18 4.63 5.75 -16.09
N ALA A 19 4.12 6.98 -16.13
CA ALA A 19 4.94 8.17 -16.39
C ALA A 19 6.08 8.31 -15.37
N THR A 20 5.78 8.10 -14.09
CA THR A 20 6.79 8.15 -13.01
C THR A 20 7.85 7.05 -13.19
N ALA A 21 7.48 5.88 -13.70
CA ALA A 21 8.41 4.78 -13.93
C ALA A 21 9.48 5.11 -15.00
N PHE A 22 9.21 5.99 -15.96
CA PHE A 22 10.19 6.41 -16.95
C PHE A 22 11.33 7.26 -16.37
N GLU A 23 11.15 7.86 -15.21
CA GLU A 23 12.19 8.65 -14.52
C GLU A 23 13.13 7.77 -13.69
N VAL A 24 12.85 6.47 -13.57
CA VAL A 24 13.65 5.55 -12.78
C VAL A 24 14.87 5.09 -13.55
N HIS A 25 16.05 5.35 -13.00
CA HIS A 25 17.29 4.74 -13.49
C HIS A 25 17.35 3.27 -13.08
N VAL A 26 17.28 2.38 -14.08
CA VAL A 26 17.21 0.92 -13.87
C VAL A 26 18.38 0.39 -13.03
N ASP A 27 19.59 0.99 -13.18
CA ASP A 27 20.76 0.59 -12.39
C ASP A 27 20.62 0.96 -10.91
N GLU A 28 19.98 2.09 -10.59
CA GLU A 28 19.67 2.44 -9.21
C GLU A 28 18.58 1.51 -8.64
N ALA A 29 17.58 1.14 -9.46
CA ALA A 29 16.55 0.18 -9.06
C ALA A 29 17.15 -1.20 -8.72
N LYS A 30 18.12 -1.68 -9.50
CA LYS A 30 18.83 -2.94 -9.21
C LYS A 30 19.60 -2.90 -7.89
N LYS A 31 20.08 -1.74 -7.46
CA LYS A 31 20.81 -1.57 -6.17
C LYS A 31 19.92 -1.77 -4.95
N ALA A 32 18.58 -1.66 -5.08
CA ALA A 32 17.66 -1.95 -3.97
C ALA A 32 17.69 -3.43 -3.57
N GLY A 33 17.84 -4.34 -4.53
CA GLY A 33 18.11 -5.76 -4.31
C GLY A 33 17.26 -6.39 -3.20
N LEU A 34 17.90 -7.13 -2.31
CA LEU A 34 17.24 -7.82 -1.19
C LEU A 34 16.52 -6.85 -0.23
N VAL A 35 17.04 -5.65 -0.03
CA VAL A 35 16.40 -4.64 0.84
C VAL A 35 15.04 -4.23 0.31
N GLY A 36 14.91 -4.05 -1.01
CA GLY A 36 13.63 -3.77 -1.66
C GLY A 36 12.62 -4.90 -1.49
N VAL A 37 13.06 -6.15 -1.68
CA VAL A 37 12.19 -7.35 -1.49
C VAL A 37 11.73 -7.45 -0.04
N MET A 38 12.63 -7.31 0.92
CA MET A 38 12.28 -7.35 2.35
C MET A 38 11.33 -6.21 2.73
N ALA A 39 11.54 -5.02 2.19
CA ALA A 39 10.66 -3.87 2.41
C ALA A 39 9.24 -4.16 1.90
N LEU A 40 9.09 -4.75 0.72
CA LEU A 40 7.79 -5.14 0.16
C LEU A 40 7.08 -6.17 1.03
N LEU A 41 7.79 -7.22 1.47
CA LEU A 41 7.21 -8.27 2.31
C LEU A 41 6.79 -7.73 3.68
N LEU A 42 7.68 -7.04 4.38
CA LEU A 42 7.38 -6.46 5.70
C LEU A 42 6.29 -5.40 5.61
N GLY A 43 6.35 -4.55 4.59
CA GLY A 43 5.35 -3.52 4.33
C GLY A 43 3.95 -4.08 4.02
N THR A 44 3.85 -5.30 3.51
CA THR A 44 2.57 -5.99 3.30
C THR A 44 2.08 -6.69 4.57
N ILE A 45 2.96 -7.47 5.21
CA ILE A 45 2.58 -8.33 6.35
C ILE A 45 2.27 -7.51 7.60
N ILE A 46 3.13 -6.55 7.96
CA ILE A 46 2.97 -5.79 9.21
C ILE A 46 1.68 -4.95 9.22
N PRO A 47 1.39 -4.10 8.21
CA PRO A 47 0.13 -3.36 8.18
C PRO A 47 -1.10 -4.27 8.14
N PHE A 48 -1.02 -5.41 7.43
CA PHE A 48 -2.11 -6.38 7.41
C PHE A 48 -2.42 -6.91 8.81
N ILE A 49 -1.39 -7.36 9.54
CA ILE A 49 -1.57 -7.88 10.91
C ILE A 49 -2.15 -6.79 11.82
N VAL A 50 -1.60 -5.57 11.76
CA VAL A 50 -2.09 -4.45 12.56
C VAL A 50 -3.55 -4.14 12.21
N GLY A 51 -3.89 -4.02 10.93
CA GLY A 51 -5.25 -3.74 10.47
C GLY A 51 -6.25 -4.84 10.86
N ALA A 52 -5.87 -6.12 10.72
CA ALA A 52 -6.68 -7.25 11.15
C ALA A 52 -6.86 -7.29 12.66
N SER A 53 -5.83 -6.96 13.44
CA SER A 53 -5.90 -6.88 14.90
C SER A 53 -6.82 -5.75 15.36
N VAL A 54 -6.77 -4.59 14.72
CA VAL A 54 -7.69 -3.48 14.98
C VAL A 54 -9.12 -3.89 14.62
N ALA A 55 -9.34 -4.51 13.46
CA ALA A 55 -10.65 -5.03 13.08
C ALA A 55 -11.20 -6.00 14.14
N TRP A 56 -10.36 -6.92 14.62
CA TRP A 56 -10.75 -7.85 15.69
C TRP A 56 -11.14 -7.12 16.98
N SER A 57 -10.41 -6.09 17.39
CA SER A 57 -10.72 -5.28 18.58
C SER A 57 -12.02 -4.48 18.43
N MET A 58 -12.40 -4.11 17.19
CA MET A 58 -13.66 -3.44 16.87
C MET A 58 -14.86 -4.40 16.78
N GLY A 59 -14.66 -5.71 16.98
CA GLY A 59 -15.73 -6.70 16.98
C GLY A 59 -15.90 -7.49 15.69
N TYR A 60 -15.11 -7.24 14.66
CA TYR A 60 -15.08 -8.05 13.43
C TYR A 60 -14.31 -9.35 13.70
N LYS A 61 -15.04 -10.49 13.77
CA LYS A 61 -14.49 -11.78 14.21
C LYS A 61 -14.38 -12.81 13.10
N ASP A 62 -14.91 -12.50 11.92
CA ASP A 62 -14.89 -13.42 10.77
C ASP A 62 -13.70 -13.14 9.85
N ALA A 63 -13.28 -14.18 9.11
CA ALA A 63 -12.11 -14.12 8.24
C ALA A 63 -12.27 -13.12 7.09
N VAL A 64 -13.49 -12.95 6.55
CA VAL A 64 -13.74 -12.03 5.44
C VAL A 64 -13.59 -10.58 5.89
N ALA A 65 -14.20 -10.20 7.01
CA ALA A 65 -14.13 -8.84 7.54
C ALA A 65 -12.70 -8.48 7.95
N MET A 66 -12.05 -9.34 8.74
CA MET A 66 -10.68 -9.09 9.20
C MET A 66 -9.69 -9.01 8.05
N THR A 67 -9.83 -9.88 7.04
CA THR A 67 -8.94 -9.83 5.86
C THR A 67 -9.18 -8.57 5.04
N THR A 68 -10.43 -8.18 4.82
CA THR A 68 -10.78 -6.99 4.02
C THR A 68 -10.24 -5.72 4.68
N ILE A 69 -10.44 -5.54 5.98
CA ILE A 69 -9.97 -4.37 6.73
C ILE A 69 -8.44 -4.40 6.85
N GLY A 70 -7.85 -5.56 7.15
CA GLY A 70 -6.40 -5.76 7.18
C GLY A 70 -5.73 -5.44 5.83
N ALA A 71 -6.33 -5.89 4.74
CA ALA A 71 -5.90 -5.55 3.38
C ALA A 71 -6.02 -4.04 3.08
N GLY A 72 -7.04 -3.37 3.64
CA GLY A 72 -7.18 -1.92 3.61
C GLY A 72 -6.01 -1.20 4.29
N ALA A 73 -5.53 -1.73 5.42
CA ALA A 73 -4.35 -1.20 6.09
C ALA A 73 -3.05 -1.41 5.29
N VAL A 74 -3.00 -2.40 4.40
CA VAL A 74 -1.90 -2.53 3.42
C VAL A 74 -1.95 -1.33 2.47
N THR A 75 -3.04 -1.18 1.70
CA THR A 75 -3.36 0.06 0.95
C THR A 75 -4.88 0.17 0.73
N TYR A 76 -5.38 1.41 0.53
CA TYR A 76 -6.78 1.66 0.21
C TYR A 76 -7.26 1.03 -1.12
N ILE A 77 -6.33 0.50 -1.94
CA ILE A 77 -6.62 -0.23 -3.18
C ILE A 77 -6.73 -1.73 -2.89
N VAL A 78 -5.82 -2.27 -2.08
CA VAL A 78 -5.74 -3.71 -1.76
C VAL A 78 -6.99 -4.16 -0.99
N GLY A 79 -7.49 -3.31 -0.08
CA GLY A 79 -8.69 -3.62 0.70
C GLY A 79 -9.91 -3.98 -0.14
N PRO A 80 -10.43 -3.07 -0.98
CA PRO A 80 -11.61 -3.36 -1.78
C PRO A 80 -11.38 -4.44 -2.85
N VAL A 81 -10.17 -4.55 -3.44
CA VAL A 81 -9.83 -5.63 -4.37
C VAL A 81 -9.90 -6.99 -3.67
N THR A 82 -9.31 -7.09 -2.48
CA THR A 82 -9.38 -8.30 -1.65
C THR A 82 -10.82 -8.59 -1.25
N GLY A 83 -11.54 -7.60 -0.72
CA GLY A 83 -12.93 -7.74 -0.27
C GLY A 83 -13.86 -8.24 -1.39
N ALA A 84 -13.75 -7.66 -2.59
CA ALA A 84 -14.53 -8.10 -3.74
C ALA A 84 -14.25 -9.56 -4.12
N ALA A 85 -12.99 -9.96 -4.07
CA ALA A 85 -12.58 -11.33 -4.43
C ALA A 85 -13.04 -12.40 -3.40
N ILE A 86 -13.15 -12.02 -2.11
CA ILE A 86 -13.56 -12.96 -1.05
C ILE A 86 -15.01 -12.79 -0.60
N GLY A 87 -15.81 -11.97 -1.30
CA GLY A 87 -17.24 -11.81 -1.07
C GLY A 87 -17.60 -10.88 0.11
N ALA A 88 -16.76 -9.89 0.44
CA ALA A 88 -17.06 -8.91 1.46
C ALA A 88 -18.21 -7.98 1.05
N SER A 89 -18.97 -7.47 2.03
CA SER A 89 -19.99 -6.47 1.80
C SER A 89 -19.41 -5.12 1.35
N SER A 90 -20.22 -4.29 0.71
CA SER A 90 -19.84 -2.93 0.30
C SER A 90 -19.40 -2.07 1.49
N ASP A 91 -19.99 -2.25 2.66
CA ASP A 91 -19.66 -1.51 3.87
C ASP A 91 -18.25 -1.87 4.38
N LEU A 92 -17.89 -3.17 4.36
CA LEU A 92 -16.55 -3.63 4.70
C LEU A 92 -15.50 -3.11 3.71
N MET A 93 -15.84 -3.11 2.41
CA MET A 93 -14.95 -2.53 1.40
C MET A 93 -14.77 -1.02 1.60
N ALA A 94 -15.84 -0.28 1.90
CA ALA A 94 -15.76 1.15 2.20
C ALA A 94 -14.91 1.42 3.46
N LEU A 95 -15.07 0.62 4.52
CA LEU A 95 -14.26 0.73 5.74
C LEU A 95 -12.78 0.43 5.46
N SER A 96 -12.49 -0.55 4.61
CA SER A 96 -11.12 -0.88 4.20
C SER A 96 -10.45 0.28 3.42
N ILE A 97 -11.21 0.96 2.55
CA ILE A 97 -10.74 2.17 1.86
C ILE A 97 -10.41 3.27 2.87
N ALA A 98 -11.32 3.53 3.82
CA ALA A 98 -11.11 4.55 4.86
C ALA A 98 -9.84 4.27 5.68
N THR A 99 -9.62 3.01 6.08
CA THR A 99 -8.41 2.57 6.79
C THR A 99 -7.13 2.88 6.00
N GLY A 100 -7.11 2.55 4.73
CA GLY A 100 -5.96 2.81 3.86
C GLY A 100 -5.74 4.30 3.55
N LEU A 101 -6.81 5.09 3.47
CA LEU A 101 -6.71 6.55 3.28
C LEU A 101 -6.10 7.22 4.50
N ILE A 102 -6.47 6.83 5.71
CA ILE A 102 -5.86 7.33 6.94
C ILE A 102 -4.34 7.07 6.91
N LYS A 103 -3.92 5.85 6.59
CA LYS A 103 -2.51 5.52 6.43
C LYS A 103 -1.83 6.40 5.38
N ALA A 104 -2.44 6.59 4.20
CA ALA A 104 -1.88 7.41 3.13
C ALA A 104 -1.65 8.86 3.56
N ILE A 105 -2.61 9.45 4.29
CA ILE A 105 -2.50 10.80 4.84
C ILE A 105 -1.38 10.86 5.88
N MET A 106 -1.33 9.89 6.79
CA MET A 106 -0.28 9.83 7.82
C MET A 106 1.12 9.73 7.20
N VAL A 107 1.30 8.91 6.17
CA VAL A 107 2.57 8.78 5.45
C VAL A 107 2.90 10.09 4.74
N MET A 108 1.95 10.69 4.02
CA MET A 108 2.17 11.94 3.28
C MET A 108 2.61 13.08 4.21
N VAL A 109 1.87 13.28 5.31
CA VAL A 109 2.13 14.36 6.27
C VAL A 109 3.34 14.05 7.14
N GLY A 110 3.53 12.80 7.55
CA GLY A 110 4.59 12.38 8.46
C GLY A 110 5.98 12.34 7.83
N THR A 111 6.08 12.03 6.53
CA THR A 111 7.37 11.82 5.85
C THR A 111 8.34 13.01 6.01
N PRO A 112 7.97 14.28 5.78
CA PRO A 112 8.89 15.40 5.93
C PRO A 112 9.50 15.53 7.33
N PHE A 113 8.76 15.13 8.37
CA PHE A 113 9.23 15.23 9.75
C PHE A 113 10.26 14.15 10.09
N VAL A 114 10.14 12.96 9.51
CA VAL A 114 11.00 11.82 9.85
C VAL A 114 12.10 11.56 8.82
N ALA A 115 12.03 12.14 7.64
CA ALA A 115 12.90 11.83 6.50
C ALA A 115 14.39 11.90 6.84
N ARG A 116 14.82 12.95 7.53
CA ARG A 116 16.23 13.13 7.95
C ARG A 116 16.65 12.09 8.99
N MET A 117 15.74 11.71 9.89
CA MET A 117 16.04 10.74 10.97
C MET A 117 16.22 9.33 10.42
N ILE A 118 15.49 8.97 9.34
CA ILE A 118 15.56 7.64 8.73
C ILE A 118 16.51 7.58 7.52
N GLY A 119 17.28 8.65 7.24
CA GLY A 119 18.22 8.68 6.12
C GLY A 119 17.53 8.57 4.75
N LEU A 120 16.42 9.27 4.58
CA LEU A 120 15.64 9.30 3.33
C LEU A 120 16.22 10.38 2.39
N ASP A 121 17.42 10.13 1.86
CA ASP A 121 18.24 11.08 1.11
C ASP A 121 18.85 10.52 -0.19
N ASN A 122 18.50 9.27 -0.54
CA ASN A 122 19.03 8.63 -1.74
C ASN A 122 17.99 7.66 -2.35
N PRO A 123 18.15 7.26 -3.63
CA PRO A 123 17.22 6.38 -4.33
C PRO A 123 16.97 5.05 -3.60
N ARG A 124 17.99 4.45 -3.00
CA ARG A 124 17.87 3.17 -2.31
C ARG A 124 17.00 3.27 -1.06
N SER A 125 17.20 4.31 -0.24
CA SER A 125 16.36 4.56 0.93
C SER A 125 14.91 4.90 0.53
N ALA A 126 14.72 5.66 -0.56
CA ALA A 126 13.39 5.96 -1.10
C ALA A 126 12.65 4.70 -1.57
N MET A 127 13.35 3.76 -2.23
CA MET A 127 12.77 2.49 -2.66
C MET A 127 12.40 1.60 -1.47
N ALA A 128 13.26 1.52 -0.45
CA ALA A 128 12.95 0.81 0.78
C ALA A 128 11.74 1.42 1.50
N PHE A 129 11.70 2.75 1.59
CA PHE A 129 10.59 3.50 2.17
C PHE A 129 9.28 3.26 1.42
N GLY A 130 9.31 3.34 0.08
CA GLY A 130 8.14 3.06 -0.76
C GLY A 130 7.61 1.64 -0.58
N GLY A 131 8.51 0.66 -0.51
CA GLY A 131 8.16 -0.74 -0.27
C GLY A 131 7.57 -0.98 1.12
N LEU A 132 8.10 -0.33 2.16
CA LEU A 132 7.58 -0.45 3.53
C LEU A 132 6.24 0.26 3.72
N MET A 133 6.14 1.49 3.22
CA MET A 133 4.93 2.29 3.40
C MET A 133 3.80 1.85 2.46
N GLY A 134 4.10 1.44 1.24
CA GLY A 134 3.18 0.80 0.31
C GLY A 134 2.06 1.67 -0.27
N THR A 135 1.82 2.85 0.25
CA THR A 135 0.79 3.77 -0.26
C THR A 135 1.38 4.72 -1.30
N VAL A 136 1.05 4.55 -2.58
CA VAL A 136 1.63 5.32 -3.69
C VAL A 136 1.45 6.83 -3.49
N SER A 137 0.21 7.28 -3.21
CA SER A 137 -0.09 8.69 -2.99
C SER A 137 0.58 9.25 -1.74
N GLY A 138 0.61 8.49 -0.64
CA GLY A 138 1.27 8.89 0.61
C GLY A 138 2.77 9.01 0.44
N VAL A 139 3.41 8.04 -0.20
CA VAL A 139 4.85 8.03 -0.48
C VAL A 139 5.23 9.14 -1.45
N ALA A 140 4.52 9.25 -2.58
CA ALA A 140 4.82 10.28 -3.58
C ALA A 140 4.65 11.70 -3.01
N GLY A 141 3.54 11.97 -2.30
CA GLY A 141 3.30 13.27 -1.67
C GLY A 141 4.29 13.59 -0.56
N GLY A 142 4.63 12.61 0.28
CA GLY A 142 5.62 12.77 1.34
C GLY A 142 7.04 13.03 0.82
N LEU A 143 7.45 12.29 -0.22
CA LEU A 143 8.75 12.51 -0.87
C LEU A 143 8.79 13.83 -1.64
N ALA A 144 7.70 14.21 -2.33
CA ALA A 144 7.62 15.50 -3.02
C ALA A 144 7.81 16.69 -2.07
N ALA A 145 7.32 16.56 -0.82
CA ALA A 145 7.52 17.56 0.22
C ALA A 145 8.91 17.50 0.89
N THR A 146 9.72 16.48 0.59
CA THR A 146 11.04 16.26 1.21
C THR A 146 12.16 16.49 0.20
N ASP A 147 12.25 15.61 -0.81
CA ASP A 147 13.12 15.71 -1.98
C ASP A 147 12.40 15.14 -3.21
N PRO A 148 11.91 16.00 -4.12
CA PRO A 148 11.18 15.58 -5.32
C PRO A 148 11.92 14.58 -6.21
N LYS A 149 13.27 14.58 -6.19
CA LYS A 149 14.09 13.63 -6.97
C LYS A 149 13.93 12.18 -6.52
N LEU A 150 13.46 11.97 -5.30
CA LEU A 150 13.24 10.64 -4.73
C LEU A 150 11.86 10.07 -5.06
N VAL A 151 10.91 10.90 -5.53
CA VAL A 151 9.53 10.50 -5.83
C VAL A 151 9.47 9.30 -6.79
N PRO A 152 10.16 9.27 -7.95
CA PRO A 152 10.09 8.16 -8.88
C PRO A 152 10.43 6.81 -8.24
N TYR A 153 11.43 6.79 -7.41
CA TYR A 153 11.94 5.57 -6.76
C TYR A 153 10.98 5.03 -5.70
N GLY A 154 10.50 5.91 -4.82
CA GLY A 154 9.53 5.52 -3.79
C GLY A 154 8.18 5.14 -4.37
N ALA A 155 7.67 5.90 -5.33
CA ALA A 155 6.41 5.61 -6.00
C ALA A 155 6.44 4.27 -6.76
N LEU A 156 7.54 3.95 -7.44
CA LEU A 156 7.71 2.68 -8.12
C LEU A 156 7.55 1.50 -7.17
N THR A 157 8.29 1.49 -6.07
CA THR A 157 8.21 0.36 -5.11
C THR A 157 6.89 0.31 -4.36
N ALA A 158 6.26 1.44 -4.07
CA ALA A 158 4.91 1.50 -3.51
C ALA A 158 3.87 0.92 -4.50
N THR A 159 4.07 1.07 -5.81
CA THR A 159 3.23 0.47 -6.85
C THR A 159 3.37 -1.05 -6.86
N PHE A 160 4.60 -1.57 -6.83
CA PHE A 160 4.85 -3.01 -6.71
C PHE A 160 4.24 -3.58 -5.43
N HIS A 161 4.36 -2.87 -4.31
CA HIS A 161 3.72 -3.24 -3.05
C HIS A 161 2.21 -3.40 -3.22
N THR A 162 1.55 -2.44 -3.86
CA THR A 162 0.10 -2.51 -4.12
C THR A 162 -0.24 -3.72 -4.99
N GLY A 163 0.53 -3.98 -6.05
CA GLY A 163 0.34 -5.15 -6.92
C GLY A 163 0.47 -6.47 -6.15
N ILE A 164 1.53 -6.62 -5.36
CA ILE A 164 1.73 -7.79 -4.49
C ILE A 164 0.57 -7.93 -3.50
N GLY A 165 0.16 -6.84 -2.86
CA GLY A 165 -0.97 -6.83 -1.94
C GLY A 165 -2.26 -7.33 -2.57
N CYS A 166 -2.57 -6.90 -3.81
CA CYS A 166 -3.75 -7.37 -4.55
C CYS A 166 -3.69 -8.86 -4.91
N LEU A 167 -2.50 -9.43 -5.07
CA LEU A 167 -2.32 -10.86 -5.32
C LEU A 167 -2.41 -11.69 -4.03
N VAL A 168 -1.71 -11.27 -2.97
CA VAL A 168 -1.63 -12.06 -1.74
C VAL A 168 -2.81 -11.85 -0.81
N GLY A 169 -3.51 -10.70 -0.91
CA GLY A 169 -4.67 -10.37 -0.09
C GLY A 169 -5.77 -11.43 -0.15
N PRO A 170 -6.37 -11.68 -1.34
CA PRO A 170 -7.45 -12.64 -1.48
C PRO A 170 -6.97 -14.10 -1.48
N SER A 171 -5.69 -14.37 -1.49
CA SER A 171 -5.11 -15.70 -1.51
C SER A 171 -4.45 -16.04 -0.18
N ILE A 172 -3.15 -15.79 -0.05
CA ILE A 172 -2.34 -16.22 1.10
C ILE A 172 -2.85 -15.62 2.41
N LEU A 173 -3.14 -14.31 2.44
CA LEU A 173 -3.58 -13.64 3.66
C LEU A 173 -4.97 -14.09 4.08
N TYR A 174 -5.91 -14.22 3.12
CA TYR A 174 -7.24 -14.72 3.41
C TYR A 174 -7.25 -16.17 3.87
N LEU A 175 -6.52 -17.04 3.18
CA LEU A 175 -6.42 -18.46 3.57
C LEU A 175 -5.77 -18.61 4.96
N GLY A 176 -4.75 -17.80 5.25
CA GLY A 176 -4.12 -17.74 6.58
C GLY A 176 -5.12 -17.31 7.67
N MET A 177 -5.88 -16.24 7.44
CA MET A 177 -6.91 -15.79 8.38
C MET A 177 -8.01 -16.82 8.57
N ARG A 178 -8.46 -17.47 7.48
CA ARG A 178 -9.45 -18.53 7.55
C ARG A 178 -8.95 -19.75 8.34
N ALA A 179 -7.68 -20.10 8.21
CA ALA A 179 -7.09 -21.19 8.98
C ALA A 179 -6.92 -20.86 10.48
N LEU A 180 -6.73 -19.59 10.82
CA LEU A 180 -6.60 -19.13 12.21
C LEU A 180 -7.92 -19.01 12.94
N LEU A 181 -9.01 -18.71 12.23
CA LEU A 181 -10.32 -18.44 12.83
C LEU A 181 -11.29 -19.62 12.72
N GLY A 182 -10.96 -20.68 11.97
CA GLY A 182 -11.79 -21.87 11.78
C GLY A 182 -12.71 -21.69 10.61
#